data_73effb6e815c16419002d9f3d2ece894
#
_entry.id   73effb6e815c16419002d9f3d2ece894
#
_cell.length_a   1.000
_cell.length_b   1.000
_cell.length_c   1.000
_cell.angle_alpha   90.00
_cell.angle_beta   90.00
_cell.angle_gamma   90.00
#
_symmetry.space_group_name_H-M   'P 1'
#
loop_
_entity.id
_entity.type
_entity.pdbx_description
1 polymer ?
#
loop_
_entity_poly.entity_id
_entity_poly.type
_entity_poly.pdbx_seq_one_letter_code
_entity_poly.pdbx_strand_id
1 'polypeptide(L)'
;MRCFFSTVVFVGVSLACERVGGQSKAISLAYQITHVDNATPALSTDGKRMIYESVIEGKEQLFAMDLDGSNSIQLTHGPDGHEDPAWSPDGQKVALVSDESDFQVIYVMNPDGTGMSRLTNKDSHTIHPNWSPDSKKVIYCSSDDLHPPKKNPSEIYSVDIKTKNIVCLIAGGINTFPSWSPDGRHIVFRKIIEPNNSEIFAANSDGGEPRNLTNNPAFDGWPSWSPDGTKIAFGSNRNSNYQIFIMNADGSNIRLLANTEGRATEPRWSPDGNLVYFTNCKSVDWGRDCEIFAARTYSTEP
;
A
#
# COMPACT_ATOMS: atom_id res chain seq x y z
N MET A 1 7.75 17.23 45.19
CA MET A 1 7.59 15.98 44.42
C MET A 1 6.28 16.09 43.66
N ARG A 2 6.31 16.49 42.40
CA ARG A 2 5.12 16.59 41.54
C ARG A 2 5.29 15.56 40.43
N CYS A 3 4.47 14.54 40.46
CA CYS A 3 4.35 13.56 39.36
C CYS A 3 3.64 14.23 38.19
N PHE A 4 4.29 14.31 37.04
CA PHE A 4 3.66 14.63 35.77
C PHE A 4 3.07 13.32 35.21
N PHE A 5 1.74 13.21 35.23
CA PHE A 5 1.01 12.23 34.43
C PHE A 5 0.88 12.78 33.02
N SER A 6 1.52 12.11 32.07
CA SER A 6 1.29 12.32 30.63
C SER A 6 -0.09 11.71 30.31
N THR A 7 -1.03 12.58 30.00
CA THR A 7 -2.38 12.18 29.61
C THR A 7 -2.36 11.81 28.14
N VAL A 8 -2.38 10.52 27.83
CA VAL A 8 -2.67 10.02 26.48
C VAL A 8 -4.18 10.26 26.25
N VAL A 9 -4.50 11.19 25.38
CA VAL A 9 -5.88 11.49 24.99
C VAL A 9 -6.33 10.42 23.99
N PHE A 10 -7.14 9.48 24.44
CA PHE A 10 -7.92 8.62 23.56
C PHE A 10 -9.09 9.43 22.98
N VAL A 11 -9.07 9.78 21.72
CA VAL A 11 -10.20 10.40 21.04
C VAL A 11 -11.07 9.32 20.41
N GLY A 12 -12.28 9.21 20.92
CA GLY A 12 -13.47 8.74 20.22
C GLY A 12 -13.48 7.31 19.66
N VAL A 13 -13.76 6.31 20.51
CA VAL A 13 -14.14 4.96 20.09
C VAL A 13 -15.64 4.91 19.86
N SER A 14 -16.09 4.83 18.59
CA SER A 14 -17.48 4.49 18.26
C SER A 14 -17.59 2.99 18.02
N LEU A 15 -18.33 2.29 18.88
CA LEU A 15 -18.67 0.87 18.73
C LEU A 15 -19.88 0.75 17.78
N ALA A 16 -19.64 0.33 16.54
CA ALA A 16 -20.70 -0.12 15.65
C ALA A 16 -20.78 -1.66 15.68
N CYS A 17 -21.88 -2.18 16.23
CA CYS A 17 -22.19 -3.61 16.20
C CYS A 17 -23.32 -3.83 15.20
N GLU A 18 -23.04 -4.32 13.99
CA GLU A 18 -24.06 -4.79 13.06
C GLU A 18 -24.29 -6.29 13.24
N ARG A 19 -25.54 -6.67 13.50
CA ARG A 19 -25.99 -8.07 13.53
C ARG A 19 -26.43 -8.50 12.14
N VAL A 20 -25.61 -9.32 11.48
CA VAL A 20 -26.05 -10.09 10.31
C VAL A 20 -25.84 -11.57 10.60
N GLY A 21 -26.96 -12.31 10.73
CA GLY A 21 -26.95 -13.78 10.75
C GLY A 21 -26.24 -14.46 11.93
N GLY A 22 -26.66 -14.22 13.15
CA GLY A 22 -26.45 -15.16 14.27
C GLY A 22 -25.04 -15.36 14.85
N GLN A 23 -24.00 -14.80 14.26
CA GLN A 23 -22.65 -14.75 14.82
C GLN A 23 -22.12 -13.30 14.77
N SER A 24 -21.87 -12.74 15.94
CA SER A 24 -21.18 -11.47 16.09
C SER A 24 -19.71 -11.64 15.67
N LYS A 25 -19.36 -11.34 14.42
CA LYS A 25 -17.96 -11.17 14.04
C LYS A 25 -17.57 -9.77 14.47
N ALA A 26 -16.72 -9.66 15.50
CA ALA A 26 -16.16 -8.39 15.92
C ALA A 26 -15.35 -7.78 14.76
N ILE A 27 -15.78 -6.60 14.29
CA ILE A 27 -15.01 -5.77 13.35
C ILE A 27 -13.91 -5.10 14.17
N SER A 28 -12.67 -5.15 13.68
CA SER A 28 -11.56 -4.52 14.37
C SER A 28 -11.75 -3.01 14.39
N LEU A 29 -11.54 -2.39 15.55
CA LEU A 29 -11.54 -0.95 15.68
C LEU A 29 -10.30 -0.37 14.98
N ALA A 30 -10.51 0.48 13.99
CA ALA A 30 -9.46 1.28 13.41
C ALA A 30 -9.21 2.53 14.27
N TYR A 31 -7.95 2.91 14.44
CA TYR A 31 -7.56 4.13 15.12
C TYR A 31 -6.62 4.95 14.24
N GLN A 32 -6.76 6.27 14.32
CA GLN A 32 -6.02 7.23 13.53
C GLN A 32 -4.59 7.42 14.10
N ILE A 33 -3.60 7.46 13.20
CA ILE A 33 -2.17 7.66 13.54
C ILE A 33 -1.75 9.11 13.27
N THR A 34 -2.25 9.70 12.18
CA THR A 34 -1.86 11.06 11.75
C THR A 34 -3.04 12.02 11.78
N HIS A 35 -2.77 13.33 11.70
CA HIS A 35 -3.80 14.38 11.80
C HIS A 35 -3.69 15.45 10.69
N VAL A 36 -2.94 15.19 9.62
CA VAL A 36 -2.76 16.12 8.49
C VAL A 36 -2.65 15.28 7.22
N ASP A 37 -3.07 15.79 6.08
CA ASP A 37 -3.04 15.13 4.77
C ASP A 37 -1.81 14.24 4.55
N ASN A 38 -1.94 12.98 4.94
CA ASN A 38 -0.90 11.96 4.87
C ASN A 38 -1.45 10.68 4.26
N ALA A 39 -0.70 10.07 3.37
CA ALA A 39 -1.11 8.91 2.61
C ALA A 39 0.01 7.87 2.44
N THR A 40 -0.32 6.73 1.88
CA THR A 40 0.59 5.68 1.38
C THR A 40 1.64 5.24 2.40
N PRO A 41 1.25 4.62 3.53
CA PRO A 41 2.19 4.22 4.57
C PRO A 41 3.13 3.11 4.08
N ALA A 42 4.43 3.28 4.28
CA ALA A 42 5.45 2.25 4.07
C ALA A 42 6.20 1.99 5.38
N LEU A 43 6.07 0.78 5.92
CA LEU A 43 6.60 0.43 7.23
C LEU A 43 8.05 -0.07 7.15
N SER A 44 8.90 0.35 8.07
CA SER A 44 10.25 -0.22 8.22
C SER A 44 10.15 -1.67 8.68
N THR A 45 11.11 -2.49 8.25
CA THR A 45 11.14 -3.93 8.54
C THR A 45 11.36 -4.25 10.02
N ASP A 46 11.95 -3.33 10.78
CA ASP A 46 12.12 -3.44 12.23
C ASP A 46 10.87 -3.00 13.02
N GLY A 47 9.82 -2.54 12.32
CA GLY A 47 8.55 -2.12 12.92
C GLY A 47 8.63 -0.88 13.80
N LYS A 48 9.64 -0.01 13.60
CA LYS A 48 9.79 1.20 14.42
C LYS A 48 9.39 2.48 13.73
N ARG A 49 9.53 2.53 12.40
CA ARG A 49 9.30 3.74 11.61
C ARG A 49 8.37 3.49 10.44
N MET A 50 7.81 4.57 9.95
CA MET A 50 6.98 4.64 8.75
C MET A 50 7.51 5.75 7.84
N ILE A 51 7.55 5.51 6.53
CA ILE A 51 7.63 6.55 5.50
C ILE A 51 6.22 6.74 4.95
N TYR A 52 5.85 7.98 4.69
CA TYR A 52 4.54 8.35 4.20
C TYR A 52 4.62 9.59 3.29
N GLU A 53 3.59 9.83 2.53
CA GLU A 53 3.42 10.99 1.67
C GLU A 53 2.73 12.12 2.41
N SER A 54 3.16 13.36 2.13
CA SER A 54 2.44 14.56 2.53
C SER A 54 2.66 15.66 1.50
N VAL A 55 1.63 16.47 1.25
CA VAL A 55 1.68 17.52 0.22
C VAL A 55 2.37 18.77 0.76
N ILE A 56 3.45 19.18 0.10
CA ILE A 56 4.16 20.43 0.37
C ILE A 56 4.15 21.28 -0.92
N GLU A 57 3.60 22.49 -0.84
CA GLU A 57 3.52 23.42 -1.98
C GLU A 57 2.88 22.80 -3.25
N GLY A 58 1.92 21.89 -3.05
CA GLY A 58 1.19 21.25 -4.14
C GLY A 58 1.89 20.04 -4.77
N LYS A 59 2.98 19.57 -4.15
CA LYS A 59 3.70 18.34 -4.55
C LYS A 59 3.75 17.36 -3.38
N GLU A 60 3.60 16.09 -3.68
CA GLU A 60 3.83 15.00 -2.74
C GLU A 60 5.31 14.95 -2.37
N GLN A 61 5.60 14.87 -1.08
CA GLN A 61 6.95 14.69 -0.54
C GLN A 61 6.94 13.56 0.48
N LEU A 62 8.05 12.84 0.58
CA LEU A 62 8.19 11.76 1.54
C LEU A 62 8.69 12.26 2.89
N PHE A 63 8.05 11.77 3.93
CA PHE A 63 8.39 11.99 5.34
C PHE A 63 8.61 10.65 6.03
N ALA A 64 9.39 10.67 7.09
CA ALA A 64 9.49 9.53 8.00
C ALA A 64 9.08 9.93 9.40
N MET A 65 8.39 9.03 10.11
CA MET A 65 7.99 9.20 11.52
C MET A 65 8.09 7.87 12.28
N ASP A 66 8.01 7.92 13.59
CA ASP A 66 7.82 6.75 14.42
C ASP A 66 6.37 6.23 14.27
N LEU A 67 6.11 4.95 14.57
CA LEU A 67 4.78 4.34 14.36
C LEU A 67 3.68 4.92 15.24
N ASP A 68 4.03 5.69 16.27
CA ASP A 68 3.08 6.42 17.11
C ASP A 68 2.73 7.82 16.57
N GLY A 69 3.26 8.19 15.39
CA GLY A 69 3.07 9.49 14.75
C GLY A 69 4.07 10.56 15.20
N SER A 70 4.99 10.26 16.11
CA SER A 70 5.99 11.21 16.60
C SER A 70 7.24 11.28 15.70
N ASN A 71 8.11 12.25 15.96
CA ASN A 71 9.42 12.41 15.32
C ASN A 71 9.38 12.47 13.78
N SER A 72 8.37 13.15 13.22
CA SER A 72 8.24 13.35 11.77
C SER A 72 9.38 14.22 11.23
N ILE A 73 10.05 13.72 10.17
CA ILE A 73 11.09 14.41 9.42
C ILE A 73 10.86 14.30 7.92
N GLN A 74 11.08 15.37 7.18
CA GLN A 74 11.02 15.35 5.71
C GLN A 74 12.26 14.66 5.13
N LEU A 75 12.07 13.74 4.17
CA LEU A 75 13.15 12.99 3.52
C LEU A 75 13.45 13.51 2.12
N THR A 76 12.45 13.95 1.37
CA THR A 76 12.60 14.47 0.01
C THR A 76 12.26 15.93 -0.07
N HIS A 77 12.94 16.67 -0.96
CA HIS A 77 12.85 18.11 -1.11
C HIS A 77 12.96 18.51 -2.58
N GLY A 78 12.49 19.68 -2.93
CA GLY A 78 12.63 20.25 -4.27
C GLY A 78 11.29 20.43 -4.98
N PRO A 79 11.33 20.76 -6.28
CA PRO A 79 10.15 21.07 -7.08
C PRO A 79 9.43 19.83 -7.58
N ASP A 80 10.06 18.67 -7.54
CA ASP A 80 9.53 17.40 -8.05
C ASP A 80 8.71 16.69 -6.97
N GLY A 81 7.65 15.98 -7.38
CA GLY A 81 6.86 15.11 -6.51
C GLY A 81 7.57 13.80 -6.26
N HIS A 82 7.38 13.28 -5.05
CA HIS A 82 7.91 11.97 -4.63
C HIS A 82 6.81 11.20 -3.89
N GLU A 83 6.45 10.03 -4.41
CA GLU A 83 5.30 9.24 -3.96
C GLU A 83 5.58 7.73 -3.96
N ASP A 84 4.60 6.92 -3.53
CA ASP A 84 4.63 5.46 -3.54
C ASP A 84 5.87 4.85 -2.85
N PRO A 85 6.21 5.21 -1.60
CA PRO A 85 7.39 4.67 -0.94
C PRO A 85 7.25 3.18 -0.64
N ALA A 86 8.35 2.43 -0.81
CA ALA A 86 8.44 1.02 -0.45
C ALA A 86 9.80 0.69 0.19
N TRP A 87 9.81 0.19 1.44
CA TRP A 87 11.01 -0.26 2.12
C TRP A 87 11.52 -1.58 1.54
N SER A 88 12.83 -1.70 1.36
CA SER A 88 13.44 -3.00 1.07
C SER A 88 13.40 -3.91 2.31
N PRO A 89 13.17 -5.22 2.15
CA PRO A 89 13.12 -6.17 3.28
C PRO A 89 14.36 -6.17 4.18
N ASP A 90 15.55 -5.85 3.64
CA ASP A 90 16.79 -5.71 4.41
C ASP A 90 16.91 -4.36 5.15
N GLY A 91 15.94 -3.44 4.95
CA GLY A 91 15.92 -2.13 5.56
C GLY A 91 16.96 -1.13 5.01
N GLN A 92 17.72 -1.50 3.96
CA GLN A 92 18.85 -0.69 3.46
C GLN A 92 18.43 0.36 2.44
N LYS A 93 17.27 0.19 1.78
CA LYS A 93 16.79 1.05 0.69
C LYS A 93 15.30 1.33 0.80
N VAL A 94 14.90 2.40 0.14
CA VAL A 94 13.51 2.78 -0.14
C VAL A 94 13.37 2.98 -1.63
N ALA A 95 12.45 2.28 -2.28
CA ALA A 95 12.01 2.59 -3.63
C ALA A 95 10.89 3.64 -3.56
N LEU A 96 10.83 4.52 -4.54
CA LEU A 96 9.83 5.58 -4.63
C LEU A 96 9.58 5.94 -6.08
N VAL A 97 8.51 6.65 -6.35
CA VAL A 97 8.21 7.25 -7.65
C VAL A 97 8.59 8.73 -7.60
N SER A 98 9.15 9.28 -8.67
CA SER A 98 9.40 10.72 -8.84
C SER A 98 8.84 11.22 -10.16
N ASP A 99 8.26 12.42 -10.16
CA ASP A 99 7.72 13.12 -11.34
C ASP A 99 8.72 14.14 -11.94
N GLU A 100 10.04 13.97 -11.74
CA GLU A 100 11.10 14.86 -12.25
C GLU A 100 11.13 15.07 -13.78
N SER A 101 10.26 14.41 -14.50
CA SER A 101 10.14 14.46 -15.96
C SER A 101 8.68 14.37 -16.39
N ASP A 102 8.42 14.34 -17.70
CA ASP A 102 7.08 14.10 -18.26
C ASP A 102 6.52 12.72 -17.89
N PHE A 103 7.39 11.81 -17.39
CA PHE A 103 7.03 10.48 -16.93
C PHE A 103 7.35 10.33 -15.45
N GLN A 104 6.45 9.67 -14.72
CA GLN A 104 6.73 9.18 -13.38
C GLN A 104 7.69 7.99 -13.47
N VAL A 105 8.79 8.03 -12.72
CA VAL A 105 9.85 7.00 -12.77
C VAL A 105 10.29 6.57 -11.38
N ILE A 106 10.74 5.32 -11.27
CA ILE A 106 11.16 4.75 -9.99
C ILE A 106 12.61 5.13 -9.68
N TYR A 107 12.79 5.61 -8.46
CA TYR A 107 14.06 5.86 -7.79
C TYR A 107 14.30 4.90 -6.64
N VAL A 108 15.53 4.79 -6.20
CA VAL A 108 15.91 4.20 -4.93
C VAL A 108 16.76 5.18 -4.13
N MET A 109 16.56 5.22 -2.82
CA MET A 109 17.33 6.07 -1.89
C MET A 109 17.66 5.31 -0.61
N ASN A 110 18.49 5.89 0.25
CA ASN A 110 18.69 5.41 1.60
C ASN A 110 17.49 5.80 2.49
N PRO A 111 17.24 5.10 3.61
CA PRO A 111 16.13 5.40 4.51
C PRO A 111 16.17 6.79 5.18
N ASP A 112 17.33 7.46 5.13
CA ASP A 112 17.53 8.83 5.61
C ASP A 112 17.29 9.92 4.53
N GLY A 113 16.82 9.51 3.32
CA GLY A 113 16.58 10.39 2.19
C GLY A 113 17.82 10.66 1.31
N THR A 114 19.01 10.18 1.70
CA THR A 114 20.25 10.39 0.94
C THR A 114 20.43 9.36 -0.17
N GLY A 115 21.34 9.62 -1.10
CA GLY A 115 21.76 8.66 -2.11
C GLY A 115 20.68 8.30 -3.12
N MET A 116 19.75 9.19 -3.40
CA MET A 116 18.69 9.00 -4.40
C MET A 116 19.29 8.76 -5.78
N SER A 117 18.85 7.70 -6.44
CA SER A 117 19.29 7.35 -7.78
C SER A 117 18.16 6.67 -8.56
N ARG A 118 18.07 7.03 -9.84
CA ARG A 118 17.04 6.49 -10.73
C ARG A 118 17.25 5.00 -10.99
N LEU A 119 16.14 4.25 -10.93
CA LEU A 119 16.12 2.81 -11.18
C LEU A 119 15.60 2.44 -12.57
N THR A 120 14.53 3.10 -13.03
CA THR A 120 13.86 2.83 -14.32
C THR A 120 14.15 3.90 -15.38
N ASN A 121 13.84 3.62 -16.65
CA ASN A 121 14.00 4.56 -17.77
C ASN A 121 12.89 5.63 -17.76
N LYS A 122 13.06 6.70 -18.57
CA LYS A 122 12.10 7.78 -18.75
C LYS A 122 11.22 7.61 -20.01
N ASP A 123 11.07 6.38 -20.49
CA ASP A 123 10.36 6.11 -21.76
C ASP A 123 8.87 5.78 -21.55
N SER A 124 8.48 5.56 -20.30
CA SER A 124 7.10 5.28 -19.88
C SER A 124 6.95 5.58 -18.38
N HIS A 125 5.70 5.73 -17.93
CA HIS A 125 5.42 5.79 -16.50
C HIS A 125 5.73 4.44 -15.84
N THR A 126 6.47 4.47 -14.75
CA THR A 126 6.78 3.32 -13.90
C THR A 126 6.41 3.66 -12.47
N ILE A 127 5.40 2.97 -11.93
CA ILE A 127 4.74 3.31 -10.66
C ILE A 127 4.46 2.07 -9.81
N HIS A 128 4.04 2.28 -8.56
CA HIS A 128 3.70 1.27 -7.56
C HIS A 128 4.83 0.26 -7.32
N PRO A 129 6.02 0.73 -6.91
CA PRO A 129 7.15 -0.15 -6.66
C PRO A 129 6.92 -1.04 -5.44
N ASN A 130 7.40 -2.29 -5.51
CA ASN A 130 7.47 -3.20 -4.37
C ASN A 130 8.74 -4.05 -4.47
N TRP A 131 9.30 -4.49 -3.34
CA TRP A 131 10.56 -5.21 -3.30
C TRP A 131 10.38 -6.73 -3.35
N SER A 132 11.35 -7.42 -3.99
CA SER A 132 11.51 -8.86 -3.79
C SER A 132 11.98 -9.15 -2.36
N PRO A 133 11.61 -10.32 -1.77
CA PRO A 133 12.00 -10.66 -0.40
C PRO A 133 13.51 -10.68 -0.14
N ASP A 134 14.32 -10.90 -1.19
CA ASP A 134 15.78 -10.89 -1.12
C ASP A 134 16.41 -9.50 -1.34
N SER A 135 15.58 -8.44 -1.43
CA SER A 135 15.98 -7.04 -1.65
C SER A 135 16.79 -6.79 -2.93
N LYS A 136 16.76 -7.70 -3.91
CA LYS A 136 17.55 -7.54 -5.14
C LYS A 136 16.77 -6.99 -6.32
N LYS A 137 15.46 -7.07 -6.29
CA LYS A 137 14.61 -6.62 -7.39
C LYS A 137 13.49 -5.72 -6.88
N VAL A 138 13.03 -4.83 -7.76
CA VAL A 138 11.79 -4.08 -7.60
C VAL A 138 10.81 -4.54 -8.67
N ILE A 139 9.60 -4.91 -8.27
CA ILE A 139 8.45 -5.14 -9.15
C ILE A 139 7.65 -3.84 -9.23
N TYR A 140 7.11 -3.56 -10.41
CA TYR A 140 6.37 -2.33 -10.66
C TYR A 140 5.41 -2.52 -11.83
N CYS A 141 4.49 -1.59 -12.02
CA CYS A 141 3.73 -1.52 -13.27
C CYS A 141 4.22 -0.37 -14.15
N SER A 142 4.14 -0.57 -15.47
CA SER A 142 4.54 0.41 -16.47
C SER A 142 3.41 0.64 -17.46
N SER A 143 3.18 1.90 -17.85
CA SER A 143 2.18 2.32 -18.81
C SER A 143 2.67 3.54 -19.59
N ASP A 144 2.33 3.62 -20.87
CA ASP A 144 2.67 4.76 -21.71
C ASP A 144 1.76 5.97 -21.42
N ASP A 145 0.59 5.75 -20.79
CA ASP A 145 -0.35 6.82 -20.46
C ASP A 145 -1.16 6.45 -19.20
N LEU A 146 -1.06 7.30 -18.18
CA LEU A 146 -1.82 7.16 -16.94
C LEU A 146 -3.17 7.90 -16.95
N HIS A 147 -3.46 8.70 -17.99
CA HIS A 147 -4.61 9.58 -18.02
C HIS A 147 -5.80 9.01 -18.82
N PRO A 148 -7.03 9.09 -18.29
CA PRO A 148 -8.23 8.81 -19.06
C PRO A 148 -8.38 9.80 -20.25
N PRO A 149 -9.00 9.41 -21.38
CA PRO A 149 -9.83 8.22 -21.60
C PRO A 149 -9.11 7.02 -22.21
N LYS A 150 -7.85 7.17 -22.62
CA LYS A 150 -7.06 6.08 -23.19
C LYS A 150 -6.38 5.32 -22.04
N LYS A 151 -7.03 4.29 -21.52
CA LYS A 151 -6.36 3.31 -20.66
C LYS A 151 -5.46 2.46 -21.55
N ASN A 152 -4.22 2.87 -21.70
CA ASN A 152 -3.20 2.02 -22.30
C ASN A 152 -3.00 0.77 -21.44
N PRO A 153 -2.59 -0.37 -22.02
CA PRO A 153 -2.17 -1.51 -21.23
C PRO A 153 -1.18 -1.07 -20.17
N SER A 154 -1.38 -1.57 -18.96
CA SER A 154 -0.41 -1.45 -17.87
C SER A 154 0.11 -2.84 -17.55
N GLU A 155 1.39 -3.06 -17.73
CA GLU A 155 2.05 -4.34 -17.58
C GLU A 155 2.91 -4.38 -16.32
N ILE A 156 3.17 -5.57 -15.80
CA ILE A 156 4.00 -5.74 -14.60
C ILE A 156 5.39 -6.20 -15.00
N TYR A 157 6.37 -5.47 -14.52
CA TYR A 157 7.79 -5.72 -14.74
C TYR A 157 8.52 -5.92 -13.43
N SER A 158 9.68 -6.55 -13.50
CA SER A 158 10.68 -6.51 -12.44
C SER A 158 11.99 -5.96 -12.95
N VAL A 159 12.71 -5.21 -12.12
CA VAL A 159 14.05 -4.70 -12.41
C VAL A 159 15.02 -5.14 -11.32
N ASP A 160 16.17 -5.66 -11.70
CA ASP A 160 17.28 -5.94 -10.78
C ASP A 160 18.00 -4.64 -10.43
N ILE A 161 18.14 -4.33 -9.12
CA ILE A 161 18.68 -3.05 -8.67
C ILE A 161 20.16 -2.83 -9.03
N LYS A 162 20.93 -3.90 -9.17
CA LYS A 162 22.36 -3.85 -9.47
C LYS A 162 22.63 -3.87 -10.96
N THR A 163 22.04 -4.82 -11.69
CA THR A 163 22.29 -5.02 -13.11
C THR A 163 21.42 -4.17 -14.02
N LYS A 164 20.32 -3.61 -13.48
CA LYS A 164 19.28 -2.87 -14.21
C LYS A 164 18.57 -3.74 -15.27
N ASN A 165 18.68 -5.06 -15.19
CA ASN A 165 17.97 -5.96 -16.08
C ASN A 165 16.47 -5.94 -15.80
N ILE A 166 15.67 -5.68 -16.83
CA ILE A 166 14.20 -5.59 -16.76
C ILE A 166 13.59 -6.83 -17.38
N VAL A 167 12.59 -7.40 -16.72
CA VAL A 167 11.83 -8.57 -17.18
C VAL A 167 10.35 -8.27 -17.07
N CYS A 168 9.59 -8.44 -18.16
CA CYS A 168 8.13 -8.40 -18.14
C CYS A 168 7.61 -9.71 -17.49
N LEU A 169 6.79 -9.56 -16.44
CA LEU A 169 6.18 -10.69 -15.74
C LEU A 169 4.74 -10.93 -16.17
N ILE A 170 3.93 -9.86 -16.24
CA ILE A 170 2.52 -9.94 -16.64
C ILE A 170 2.30 -8.98 -17.79
N ALA A 171 2.03 -9.52 -18.96
CA ALA A 171 1.70 -8.75 -20.16
C ALA A 171 0.19 -8.71 -20.40
N GLY A 172 -0.25 -7.65 -21.09
CA GLY A 172 -1.63 -7.48 -21.58
C GLY A 172 -2.65 -7.13 -20.50
N GLY A 173 -3.57 -6.24 -20.87
CA GLY A 173 -4.60 -5.69 -19.98
C GLY A 173 -4.07 -4.55 -19.11
N ILE A 174 -4.80 -4.20 -18.05
CA ILE A 174 -4.42 -3.15 -17.10
C ILE A 174 -4.17 -3.81 -15.75
N ASN A 175 -2.88 -3.97 -15.41
CA ASN A 175 -2.39 -4.63 -14.21
C ASN A 175 -1.60 -3.62 -13.38
N THR A 176 -1.91 -3.48 -12.09
CA THR A 176 -1.32 -2.46 -11.22
C THR A 176 -1.12 -2.98 -9.79
N PHE A 177 -0.39 -2.24 -8.95
CA PHE A 177 -0.13 -2.55 -7.55
C PHE A 177 0.41 -3.97 -7.33
N PRO A 178 1.50 -4.35 -8.00
CA PRO A 178 2.10 -5.66 -7.79
C PRO A 178 2.79 -5.76 -6.44
N SER A 179 2.76 -6.95 -5.84
CA SER A 179 3.47 -7.24 -4.59
C SER A 179 3.94 -8.70 -4.57
N TRP A 180 5.21 -8.94 -4.16
CA TRP A 180 5.72 -10.30 -3.95
C TRP A 180 5.22 -10.89 -2.64
N SER A 181 4.97 -12.20 -2.65
CA SER A 181 4.81 -12.97 -1.41
C SER A 181 6.14 -13.02 -0.64
N PRO A 182 6.10 -13.10 0.72
CA PRO A 182 7.32 -13.12 1.54
C PRO A 182 8.28 -14.27 1.23
N ASP A 183 7.76 -15.40 0.71
CA ASP A 183 8.58 -16.54 0.27
C ASP A 183 9.16 -16.39 -1.15
N GLY A 184 8.80 -15.31 -1.85
CA GLY A 184 9.26 -15.00 -3.21
C GLY A 184 8.72 -15.90 -4.32
N ARG A 185 7.76 -16.77 -4.04
CA ARG A 185 7.24 -17.74 -5.01
C ARG A 185 6.07 -17.23 -5.81
N HIS A 186 5.34 -16.25 -5.29
CA HIS A 186 4.15 -15.69 -5.90
C HIS A 186 4.20 -14.18 -5.97
N ILE A 187 3.37 -13.64 -6.86
CA ILE A 187 3.03 -12.21 -6.90
C ILE A 187 1.51 -12.08 -6.81
N VAL A 188 1.04 -11.01 -6.18
CA VAL A 188 -0.35 -10.55 -6.29
C VAL A 188 -0.39 -9.19 -6.96
N PHE A 189 -1.47 -8.89 -7.65
CA PHE A 189 -1.67 -7.62 -8.34
C PHE A 189 -3.15 -7.35 -8.55
N ARG A 190 -3.49 -6.07 -8.79
CA ARG A 190 -4.82 -5.70 -9.26
C ARG A 190 -4.87 -5.81 -10.77
N LYS A 191 -5.93 -6.45 -11.30
CA LYS A 191 -6.27 -6.46 -12.71
C LYS A 191 -7.63 -5.79 -12.94
N ILE A 192 -7.68 -4.81 -13.83
CA ILE A 192 -8.95 -4.19 -14.24
C ILE A 192 -9.60 -5.12 -15.26
N ILE A 193 -10.83 -5.55 -14.96
CA ILE A 193 -11.63 -6.44 -15.81
C ILE A 193 -12.56 -5.62 -16.72
N GLU A 194 -13.26 -4.64 -16.11
CA GLU A 194 -14.18 -3.73 -16.77
C GLU A 194 -14.13 -2.35 -16.09
N PRO A 195 -14.68 -1.29 -16.68
CA PRO A 195 -14.87 -0.04 -15.98
C PRO A 195 -15.60 -0.27 -14.65
N ASN A 196 -15.02 0.20 -13.54
CA ASN A 196 -15.51 0.03 -12.17
C ASN A 196 -15.45 -1.39 -11.58
N ASN A 197 -14.90 -2.37 -12.30
CA ASN A 197 -14.60 -3.70 -11.79
C ASN A 197 -13.10 -3.97 -11.90
N SER A 198 -12.47 -4.22 -10.79
CA SER A 198 -11.10 -4.74 -10.73
C SER A 198 -10.98 -5.82 -9.67
N GLU A 199 -10.09 -6.76 -9.92
CA GLU A 199 -9.93 -7.97 -9.12
C GLU A 199 -8.49 -8.14 -8.65
N ILE A 200 -8.32 -8.84 -7.54
CA ILE A 200 -7.00 -9.28 -7.10
C ILE A 200 -6.67 -10.62 -7.78
N PHE A 201 -5.56 -10.62 -8.48
CA PHE A 201 -4.98 -11.82 -9.08
C PHE A 201 -3.72 -12.25 -8.34
N ALA A 202 -3.45 -13.55 -8.34
CA ALA A 202 -2.16 -14.11 -7.97
C ALA A 202 -1.55 -14.84 -9.17
N ALA A 203 -0.22 -14.83 -9.26
CA ALA A 203 0.55 -15.60 -10.24
C ALA A 203 1.82 -16.15 -9.59
N ASN A 204 2.50 -17.07 -10.25
CA ASN A 204 3.86 -17.45 -9.89
C ASN A 204 4.79 -16.22 -10.01
N SER A 205 5.93 -16.24 -9.34
CA SER A 205 6.88 -15.11 -9.34
C SER A 205 7.51 -14.80 -10.71
N ASP A 206 7.41 -15.72 -11.67
CA ASP A 206 7.77 -15.54 -13.07
C ASP A 206 6.61 -15.02 -13.94
N GLY A 207 5.44 -14.79 -13.35
CA GLY A 207 4.21 -14.35 -14.04
C GLY A 207 3.33 -15.47 -14.56
N GLY A 208 3.74 -16.73 -14.42
CA GLY A 208 2.97 -17.90 -14.87
C GLY A 208 1.73 -18.15 -14.00
N GLU A 209 0.76 -18.88 -14.58
CA GLU A 209 -0.46 -19.39 -13.91
C GLU A 209 -1.29 -18.30 -13.18
N PRO A 210 -1.67 -17.19 -13.83
CA PRO A 210 -2.47 -16.16 -13.18
C PRO A 210 -3.87 -16.65 -12.84
N ARG A 211 -4.31 -16.43 -11.60
CA ARG A 211 -5.64 -16.83 -11.09
C ARG A 211 -6.32 -15.67 -10.38
N ASN A 212 -7.63 -15.51 -10.57
CA ASN A 212 -8.45 -14.53 -9.86
C ASN A 212 -8.72 -15.03 -8.42
N LEU A 213 -8.46 -14.17 -7.43
CA LEU A 213 -8.68 -14.49 -6.01
C LEU A 213 -9.99 -13.93 -5.46
N THR A 214 -10.53 -12.85 -6.03
CA THR A 214 -11.68 -12.14 -5.44
C THR A 214 -12.99 -12.40 -6.17
N ASN A 215 -13.00 -12.50 -7.49
CA ASN A 215 -14.14 -12.84 -8.35
C ASN A 215 -15.46 -12.15 -7.91
N ASN A 216 -15.45 -10.83 -7.83
CA ASN A 216 -16.56 -10.01 -7.34
C ASN A 216 -16.77 -8.79 -8.25
N PRO A 217 -18.01 -8.37 -8.57
CA PRO A 217 -18.25 -7.22 -9.46
C PRO A 217 -17.85 -5.85 -8.87
N ALA A 218 -17.33 -5.82 -7.65
CA ALA A 218 -16.82 -4.61 -7.01
C ALA A 218 -15.41 -4.25 -7.50
N PHE A 219 -14.95 -3.09 -7.09
CA PHE A 219 -13.55 -2.73 -7.18
C PHE A 219 -12.79 -3.40 -6.03
N ASP A 220 -11.80 -4.23 -6.33
CA ASP A 220 -10.83 -4.80 -5.43
C ASP A 220 -9.42 -4.33 -5.85
N GLY A 221 -8.63 -3.78 -4.91
CA GLY A 221 -7.33 -3.19 -5.25
C GLY A 221 -6.35 -3.11 -4.08
N TRP A 222 -5.13 -2.66 -4.37
CA TRP A 222 -4.06 -2.45 -3.42
C TRP A 222 -3.71 -3.69 -2.58
N PRO A 223 -3.45 -4.86 -3.19
CA PRO A 223 -3.18 -6.06 -2.42
C PRO A 223 -1.84 -5.97 -1.67
N SER A 224 -1.81 -6.48 -0.45
CA SER A 224 -0.63 -6.54 0.39
C SER A 224 -0.57 -7.85 1.15
N TRP A 225 0.55 -8.58 1.05
CA TRP A 225 0.79 -9.82 1.75
C TRP A 225 1.03 -9.61 3.25
N SER A 226 0.50 -10.50 4.09
CA SER A 226 0.94 -10.61 5.48
C SER A 226 2.39 -11.10 5.55
N PRO A 227 3.16 -10.73 6.60
CA PRO A 227 4.57 -11.13 6.73
C PRO A 227 4.81 -12.64 6.74
N ASP A 228 3.84 -13.42 7.22
CA ASP A 228 3.87 -14.88 7.23
C ASP A 228 3.40 -15.52 5.91
N GLY A 229 2.96 -14.71 4.93
CA GLY A 229 2.47 -15.16 3.63
C GLY A 229 1.12 -15.91 3.66
N THR A 230 0.43 -15.94 4.80
CA THR A 230 -0.83 -16.71 4.93
C THR A 230 -2.06 -15.91 4.52
N LYS A 231 -1.96 -14.57 4.48
CA LYS A 231 -3.09 -13.67 4.21
C LYS A 231 -2.72 -12.56 3.23
N ILE A 232 -3.76 -11.97 2.64
CA ILE A 232 -3.69 -10.79 1.79
C ILE A 232 -4.69 -9.77 2.32
N ALA A 233 -4.23 -8.54 2.59
CA ALA A 233 -5.09 -7.38 2.82
C ALA A 233 -5.32 -6.64 1.51
N PHE A 234 -6.50 -6.08 1.32
CA PHE A 234 -6.85 -5.33 0.12
C PHE A 234 -7.99 -4.33 0.39
N GLY A 235 -8.07 -3.28 -0.43
CA GLY A 235 -9.18 -2.34 -0.42
C GLY A 235 -10.30 -2.81 -1.35
N SER A 236 -11.57 -2.66 -0.92
CA SER A 236 -12.73 -3.05 -1.71
C SER A 236 -13.93 -2.16 -1.42
N ASN A 237 -14.71 -1.85 -2.45
CA ASN A 237 -15.97 -1.13 -2.31
C ASN A 237 -17.22 -2.05 -2.33
N ARG A 238 -17.04 -3.36 -2.10
CA ARG A 238 -18.13 -4.35 -2.10
C ARG A 238 -19.26 -4.08 -1.10
N ASN A 239 -19.00 -3.26 -0.09
CA ASN A 239 -19.97 -2.79 0.91
C ASN A 239 -20.36 -1.31 0.70
N SER A 240 -20.38 -0.84 -0.56
CA SER A 240 -20.76 0.52 -0.99
C SER A 240 -19.70 1.60 -0.81
N ASN A 241 -18.77 1.48 0.14
CA ASN A 241 -17.62 2.37 0.30
C ASN A 241 -16.32 1.56 0.34
N TYR A 242 -15.21 2.20 0.02
CA TYR A 242 -13.90 1.56 0.11
C TYR A 242 -13.54 1.25 1.55
N GLN A 243 -13.34 -0.02 1.85
CA GLN A 243 -12.97 -0.52 3.17
C GLN A 243 -11.84 -1.54 3.04
N ILE A 244 -11.16 -1.82 4.15
CA ILE A 244 -10.09 -2.82 4.17
C ILE A 244 -10.65 -4.19 4.49
N PHE A 245 -10.36 -5.13 3.60
CA PHE A 245 -10.67 -6.55 3.72
C PHE A 245 -9.38 -7.36 3.88
N ILE A 246 -9.51 -8.55 4.46
CA ILE A 246 -8.46 -9.56 4.44
C ILE A 246 -9.04 -10.90 3.96
N MET A 247 -8.19 -11.68 3.31
CA MET A 247 -8.49 -13.05 2.85
C MET A 247 -7.29 -13.97 3.13
N ASN A 248 -7.50 -15.28 3.02
CA ASN A 248 -6.39 -16.22 2.97
C ASN A 248 -5.63 -16.07 1.64
N ALA A 249 -4.38 -16.52 1.60
CA ALA A 249 -3.51 -16.47 0.41
C ALA A 249 -4.09 -17.20 -0.83
N ASP A 250 -5.00 -18.14 -0.62
CA ASP A 250 -5.72 -18.86 -1.68
C ASP A 250 -6.98 -18.15 -2.21
N GLY A 251 -7.34 -16.98 -1.63
CA GLY A 251 -8.54 -16.21 -1.94
C GLY A 251 -9.76 -16.57 -1.08
N SER A 252 -9.68 -17.58 -0.22
CA SER A 252 -10.77 -17.98 0.68
C SER A 252 -10.92 -17.04 1.90
N ASN A 253 -12.04 -17.17 2.62
CA ASN A 253 -12.30 -16.47 3.88
C ASN A 253 -12.18 -14.94 3.81
N ILE A 254 -12.70 -14.34 2.75
CA ILE A 254 -12.76 -12.88 2.63
C ILE A 254 -13.63 -12.32 3.77
N ARG A 255 -13.08 -11.38 4.54
CA ARG A 255 -13.80 -10.70 5.61
C ARG A 255 -13.40 -9.23 5.71
N LEU A 256 -14.33 -8.41 6.15
CA LEU A 256 -14.06 -7.01 6.51
C LEU A 256 -13.07 -6.98 7.69
N LEU A 257 -12.00 -6.18 7.56
CA LEU A 257 -11.03 -5.95 8.64
C LEU A 257 -11.39 -4.68 9.40
N ALA A 258 -11.57 -3.57 8.69
CA ALA A 258 -11.85 -2.27 9.27
C ALA A 258 -12.96 -1.58 8.49
N ASN A 259 -13.86 -0.93 9.23
CA ASN A 259 -14.90 -0.05 8.69
C ASN A 259 -14.62 1.35 9.21
N THR A 260 -14.46 2.30 8.30
CA THR A 260 -14.23 3.72 8.58
C THR A 260 -15.26 4.58 7.87
N GLU A 261 -15.45 5.82 8.31
CA GLU A 261 -16.36 6.76 7.63
C GLU A 261 -15.81 7.22 6.28
N GLY A 262 -14.47 7.18 6.09
CA GLY A 262 -13.80 7.55 4.87
C GLY A 262 -13.63 6.39 3.89
N ARG A 263 -12.83 6.64 2.86
CA ARG A 263 -12.38 5.65 1.87
C ARG A 263 -11.07 5.06 2.34
N ALA A 264 -11.08 3.80 2.76
CA ALA A 264 -9.89 3.08 3.21
C ALA A 264 -9.21 2.36 2.03
N THR A 265 -7.93 2.66 1.80
CA THR A 265 -7.12 2.17 0.66
C THR A 265 -5.70 1.84 1.11
N GLU A 266 -4.93 1.19 0.26
CA GLU A 266 -3.48 0.98 0.41
C GLU A 266 -3.05 0.32 1.72
N PRO A 267 -3.61 -0.86 2.05
CA PRO A 267 -3.25 -1.54 3.28
C PRO A 267 -1.78 -2.00 3.27
N ARG A 268 -1.13 -1.86 4.44
CA ARG A 268 0.24 -2.35 4.70
C ARG A 268 0.28 -3.04 6.05
N TRP A 269 0.80 -4.26 6.08
CA TRP A 269 0.93 -5.02 7.31
C TRP A 269 2.08 -4.51 8.18
N SER A 270 1.89 -4.53 9.51
CA SER A 270 3.02 -4.44 10.44
C SER A 270 3.92 -5.67 10.30
N PRO A 271 5.24 -5.56 10.55
CA PRO A 271 6.17 -6.68 10.42
C PRO A 271 5.84 -7.89 11.30
N ASP A 272 5.14 -7.68 12.43
CA ASP A 272 4.67 -8.74 13.31
C ASP A 272 3.31 -9.34 12.89
N GLY A 273 2.67 -8.79 11.84
CA GLY A 273 1.37 -9.24 11.34
C GLY A 273 0.16 -8.89 12.21
N ASN A 274 0.35 -8.14 13.29
CA ASN A 274 -0.70 -7.83 14.26
C ASN A 274 -1.59 -6.66 13.86
N LEU A 275 -1.06 -5.77 13.02
CA LEU A 275 -1.75 -4.56 12.56
C LEU A 275 -1.72 -4.48 11.02
N VAL A 276 -2.74 -3.84 10.47
CA VAL A 276 -2.75 -3.32 9.10
C VAL A 276 -2.91 -1.81 9.17
N TYR A 277 -1.94 -1.09 8.63
CA TYR A 277 -1.98 0.36 8.42
C TYR A 277 -2.57 0.64 7.05
N PHE A 278 -3.29 1.74 6.91
CA PHE A 278 -3.93 2.08 5.64
C PHE A 278 -4.24 3.58 5.57
N THR A 279 -4.36 4.08 4.35
CA THR A 279 -4.85 5.43 4.07
C THR A 279 -6.37 5.47 4.20
N ASN A 280 -6.92 6.50 4.86
CA ASN A 280 -8.35 6.74 4.96
C ASN A 280 -8.68 8.19 4.62
N CYS A 281 -9.34 8.44 3.49
CA CYS A 281 -9.65 9.76 2.98
C CYS A 281 -11.12 10.10 3.17
N LYS A 282 -11.44 11.26 3.75
CA LYS A 282 -12.82 11.75 3.91
C LYS A 282 -13.36 12.40 2.63
N SER A 283 -12.47 13.04 1.84
CA SER A 283 -12.83 13.64 0.57
C SER A 283 -13.00 12.59 -0.53
N VAL A 284 -13.84 12.90 -1.53
CA VAL A 284 -13.94 12.13 -2.78
C VAL A 284 -12.75 12.39 -3.70
N ASP A 285 -12.07 13.53 -3.53
CA ASP A 285 -10.85 13.85 -4.27
C ASP A 285 -9.68 13.06 -3.71
N TRP A 286 -8.97 12.33 -4.57
CA TRP A 286 -7.79 11.57 -4.17
C TRP A 286 -6.69 12.49 -3.64
N GLY A 287 -6.01 12.06 -2.55
CA GLY A 287 -4.89 12.78 -1.95
C GLY A 287 -5.26 13.98 -1.08
N ARG A 288 -6.57 14.21 -0.78
CA ARG A 288 -7.02 15.27 0.10
C ARG A 288 -7.81 14.73 1.28
N ASP A 289 -7.67 15.39 2.44
CA ASP A 289 -8.30 14.99 3.70
C ASP A 289 -8.00 13.51 4.04
N CYS A 290 -6.77 13.06 3.77
CA CYS A 290 -6.32 11.69 3.99
C CYS A 290 -5.49 11.59 5.26
N GLU A 291 -5.67 10.49 5.97
CA GLU A 291 -5.01 10.20 7.23
C GLU A 291 -4.59 8.73 7.26
N ILE A 292 -3.55 8.42 8.00
CA ILE A 292 -3.14 7.05 8.22
C ILE A 292 -3.84 6.48 9.45
N PHE A 293 -4.46 5.33 9.26
CA PHE A 293 -5.14 4.54 10.28
C PHE A 293 -4.45 3.20 10.48
N ALA A 294 -4.69 2.57 11.62
CA ALA A 294 -4.31 1.19 11.87
C ALA A 294 -5.48 0.38 12.43
N ALA A 295 -5.54 -0.89 12.07
CA ALA A 295 -6.52 -1.84 12.58
C ALA A 295 -5.85 -3.15 12.99
N ARG A 296 -6.33 -3.79 14.06
CA ARG A 296 -5.85 -5.10 14.53
C ARG A 296 -6.35 -6.21 13.61
N THR A 297 -5.52 -7.20 13.34
CA THR A 297 -5.85 -8.34 12.46
C THR A 297 -6.66 -9.43 13.16
N TYR A 298 -6.73 -9.41 14.47
CA TYR A 298 -7.49 -10.33 15.33
C TYR A 298 -8.47 -9.54 16.22
N SER A 299 -9.63 -10.15 16.49
CA SER A 299 -10.54 -9.65 17.50
C SER A 299 -9.99 -9.99 18.88
N THR A 300 -9.73 -8.98 19.70
CA THR A 300 -9.60 -9.19 21.15
C THR A 300 -11.01 -9.31 21.70
N GLU A 301 -11.62 -10.50 21.64
CA GLU A 301 -12.65 -10.83 22.63
C GLU A 301 -11.94 -11.43 23.85
N PRO A 302 -12.32 -10.98 25.06
CA PRO A 302 -11.82 -11.57 26.28
C PRO A 302 -12.33 -12.99 26.48
#